data_8fd58c31f1871c15a9d29dfa3b601287
#
_entry.id   8fd58c31f1871c15a9d29dfa3b601287
#
_cell.length_a   1.000
_cell.length_b   1.000
_cell.length_c   1.000
_cell.angle_alpha   90.00
_cell.angle_beta   90.00
_cell.angle_gamma   90.00
#
_symmetry.space_group_name_H-M   'P 1'
#
loop_
_entity.id
_entity.type
_entity.pdbx_description
1 polymer ?
#
loop_
_entity_poly.entity_id
_entity_poly.type
_entity_poly.pdbx_seq_one_letter_code
_entity_poly.pdbx_strand_id
1 'polypeptide(L)'
;MVFATVLIAELVAIILTLARHGSAAAFFPGLARTSLFLLWIALTSAALLCSARRWLAGLGVAGAAVLSFGLLLFSTALVSEGAWWLGRYWHGIDPVGFRDLFPERHGRFLAANLAISAIVSAMLLRYWYVAHEWRRNVQMEARARIHALQARIRPHFLFNSMNTIAALTRTSPARAEEAVEDLADLFRATLKDAQEPIPLKEELEVARIYQRIEQLRLGDRLKVTWDVAPLPMRARVPSLIVQPLLENAIYHGVEPLPEGGSVTIEGRVDAGRVRLSVANPVPADAPAQREGHHLALDNIRERLKLTYGDRARLEVSHGEREYRVTLEFPLVEELV
;
A
#
# COMPACT_ATOMS: atom_id res chain seq x y z
N MET A 1 -26.28 11.02 -1.34
CA MET A 1 -26.04 12.26 -2.09
C MET A 1 -27.04 13.36 -1.73
N VAL A 2 -28.34 13.18 -2.01
CA VAL A 2 -29.40 14.19 -1.72
C VAL A 2 -29.38 14.68 -0.26
N PHE A 3 -29.25 13.78 0.72
CA PHE A 3 -29.19 14.14 2.14
C PHE A 3 -28.03 15.10 2.47
N ALA A 4 -26.83 14.82 1.96
CA ALA A 4 -25.66 15.69 2.18
C ALA A 4 -25.86 17.06 1.52
N THR A 5 -26.47 17.10 0.34
CA THR A 5 -26.76 18.36 -0.38
C THR A 5 -27.75 19.22 0.39
N VAL A 6 -28.82 18.61 0.93
CA VAL A 6 -29.81 19.31 1.78
C VAL A 6 -29.14 19.82 3.05
N LEU A 7 -28.33 19.00 3.74
CA LEU A 7 -27.64 19.39 4.96
C LEU A 7 -26.73 20.61 4.75
N ILE A 8 -25.97 20.61 3.66
CA ILE A 8 -25.06 21.72 3.33
C ILE A 8 -25.86 22.99 3.00
N ALA A 9 -26.95 22.86 2.24
CA ALA A 9 -27.81 24.00 1.92
C ALA A 9 -28.41 24.64 3.18
N GLU A 10 -28.91 23.81 4.13
CA GLU A 10 -29.45 24.28 5.39
C GLU A 10 -28.37 24.93 6.29
N LEU A 11 -27.17 24.36 6.35
CA LEU A 11 -26.05 24.92 7.09
C LEU A 11 -25.69 26.32 6.56
N VAL A 12 -25.63 26.47 5.24
CA VAL A 12 -25.35 27.78 4.59
C VAL A 12 -26.51 28.75 4.85
N ALA A 13 -27.77 28.27 4.81
CA ALA A 13 -28.94 29.10 5.12
C ALA A 13 -28.88 29.66 6.53
N ILE A 14 -28.56 28.82 7.51
CA ILE A 14 -28.40 29.23 8.91
C ILE A 14 -27.31 30.30 9.06
N ILE A 15 -26.12 30.06 8.48
CA ILE A 15 -25.00 30.99 8.56
C ILE A 15 -25.35 32.35 7.93
N LEU A 16 -25.95 32.34 6.75
CA LEU A 16 -26.34 33.58 6.05
C LEU A 16 -27.44 34.34 6.80
N THR A 17 -28.39 33.62 7.40
CA THR A 17 -29.47 34.23 8.18
C THR A 17 -28.97 34.82 9.48
N LEU A 18 -28.08 34.14 10.19
CA LEU A 18 -27.40 34.66 11.39
C LEU A 18 -26.59 35.92 11.07
N ALA A 19 -25.92 35.93 9.91
CA ALA A 19 -25.10 37.13 9.52
C ALA A 19 -25.97 38.33 9.14
N ARG A 20 -27.25 38.13 8.74
CA ARG A 20 -28.15 39.22 8.29
C ARG A 20 -29.07 39.74 9.37
N HIS A 21 -29.53 38.93 10.31
CA HIS A 21 -30.57 39.26 11.27
C HIS A 21 -30.08 39.16 12.71
N GLY A 22 -30.07 40.32 13.39
CA GLY A 22 -29.70 40.44 14.81
C GLY A 22 -30.83 40.21 15.81
N SER A 23 -32.11 40.05 15.34
CA SER A 23 -33.27 39.83 16.23
C SER A 23 -33.96 38.47 15.99
N ALA A 24 -34.40 37.83 17.07
CA ALA A 24 -35.07 36.51 17.01
C ALA A 24 -36.38 36.56 16.20
N ALA A 25 -37.09 37.68 16.23
CA ALA A 25 -38.37 37.85 15.50
C ALA A 25 -38.18 37.82 13.96
N ALA A 26 -37.08 38.34 13.44
CA ALA A 26 -36.76 38.35 12.01
C ALA A 26 -36.00 37.07 11.58
N PHE A 27 -35.40 36.34 12.50
CA PHE A 27 -34.57 35.18 12.21
C PHE A 27 -35.36 34.03 11.57
N PHE A 28 -36.48 33.58 12.19
CA PHE A 28 -37.21 32.40 11.69
C PHE A 28 -37.83 32.64 10.32
N PRO A 29 -38.52 33.77 10.04
CA PRO A 29 -39.00 34.06 8.69
C PRO A 29 -37.85 34.21 7.67
N GLY A 30 -36.73 34.82 8.07
CA GLY A 30 -35.53 34.96 7.25
C GLY A 30 -34.92 33.61 6.91
N LEU A 31 -34.81 32.72 7.90
CA LEU A 31 -34.28 31.36 7.71
C LEU A 31 -35.16 30.57 6.75
N ALA A 32 -36.47 30.52 6.95
CA ALA A 32 -37.38 29.78 6.09
C ALA A 32 -37.26 30.18 4.62
N ARG A 33 -37.18 31.51 4.36
CA ARG A 33 -37.02 32.05 3.00
C ARG A 33 -35.66 31.69 2.39
N THR A 34 -34.57 31.84 3.17
CA THR A 34 -33.21 31.54 2.71
C THR A 34 -33.03 30.04 2.46
N SER A 35 -33.55 29.18 3.36
CA SER A 35 -33.58 27.73 3.19
C SER A 35 -34.29 27.30 1.92
N LEU A 36 -35.52 27.82 1.67
CA LEU A 36 -36.27 27.48 0.46
C LEU A 36 -35.48 27.84 -0.81
N PHE A 37 -34.87 29.03 -0.85
CA PHE A 37 -34.09 29.47 -2.00
C PHE A 37 -32.82 28.63 -2.21
N LEU A 38 -32.08 28.35 -1.13
CA LEU A 38 -30.84 27.54 -1.21
C LEU A 38 -31.16 26.08 -1.53
N LEU A 39 -32.25 25.50 -0.99
CA LEU A 39 -32.69 24.17 -1.36
C LEU A 39 -33.06 24.08 -2.86
N TRP A 40 -33.69 25.11 -3.41
CA TRP A 40 -33.99 25.16 -4.84
C TRP A 40 -32.70 25.12 -5.67
N ILE A 41 -31.68 25.94 -5.33
CA ILE A 41 -30.38 25.90 -5.98
C ILE A 41 -29.73 24.54 -5.81
N ALA A 42 -29.72 23.97 -4.60
CA ALA A 42 -29.06 22.72 -4.27
C ALA A 42 -29.67 21.52 -5.01
N LEU A 43 -30.98 21.43 -5.05
CA LEU A 43 -31.68 20.32 -5.72
C LEU A 43 -31.58 20.42 -7.25
N THR A 44 -31.66 21.60 -7.84
CA THR A 44 -31.43 21.80 -9.28
C THR A 44 -30.00 21.50 -9.67
N SER A 45 -29.01 21.91 -8.85
CA SER A 45 -27.60 21.59 -9.03
C SER A 45 -27.34 20.09 -8.94
N ALA A 46 -27.96 19.40 -7.97
CA ALA A 46 -27.82 17.94 -7.82
C ALA A 46 -28.44 17.20 -9.02
N ALA A 47 -29.60 17.62 -9.49
CA ALA A 47 -30.28 17.06 -10.68
C ALA A 47 -29.40 17.24 -11.94
N LEU A 48 -28.84 18.44 -12.13
CA LEU A 48 -27.98 18.75 -13.26
C LEU A 48 -26.70 17.91 -13.27
N LEU A 49 -26.02 17.80 -12.13
CA LEU A 49 -24.82 16.95 -11.98
C LEU A 49 -25.15 15.47 -12.18
N CYS A 50 -26.30 15.01 -11.69
CA CYS A 50 -26.74 13.63 -11.89
C CYS A 50 -27.00 13.34 -13.38
N SER A 51 -27.63 14.26 -14.11
CA SER A 51 -27.85 14.13 -15.55
C SER A 51 -26.55 14.14 -16.35
N ALA A 52 -25.59 14.98 -15.94
CA ALA A 52 -24.28 15.11 -16.57
C ALA A 52 -23.29 13.98 -16.20
N ARG A 53 -23.64 13.08 -15.28
CA ARG A 53 -22.72 12.08 -14.72
C ARG A 53 -22.00 11.21 -15.77
N ARG A 54 -22.70 10.88 -16.87
CA ARG A 54 -22.12 10.05 -17.95
C ARG A 54 -20.98 10.79 -18.68
N TRP A 55 -21.14 12.08 -18.86
CA TRP A 55 -20.17 12.96 -19.51
C TRP A 55 -19.00 13.25 -18.60
N LEU A 56 -19.28 13.47 -17.31
CA LEU A 56 -18.27 13.68 -16.28
C LEU A 56 -17.39 12.44 -16.09
N ALA A 57 -17.95 11.24 -16.18
CA ALA A 57 -17.22 9.98 -16.03
C ALA A 57 -16.19 9.72 -17.16
N GLY A 58 -16.38 10.32 -18.34
CA GLY A 58 -15.44 10.23 -19.47
C GLY A 58 -14.26 11.22 -19.39
N LEU A 59 -14.31 12.15 -18.44
CA LEU A 59 -13.28 13.17 -18.28
C LEU A 59 -12.28 12.77 -17.19
N GLY A 60 -11.03 13.21 -17.32
CA GLY A 60 -10.07 13.14 -16.21
C GLY A 60 -10.52 13.99 -15.00
N VAL A 61 -9.95 13.71 -13.83
CA VAL A 61 -10.37 14.32 -12.55
C VAL A 61 -10.42 15.85 -12.61
N ALA A 62 -9.41 16.48 -13.21
CA ALA A 62 -9.37 17.94 -13.37
C ALA A 62 -10.49 18.46 -14.30
N GLY A 63 -10.73 17.81 -15.44
CA GLY A 63 -11.78 18.17 -16.38
C GLY A 63 -13.17 18.00 -15.77
N ALA A 64 -13.41 16.92 -15.04
CA ALA A 64 -14.66 16.68 -14.32
C ALA A 64 -14.89 17.75 -13.25
N ALA A 65 -13.85 18.16 -12.50
CA ALA A 65 -13.95 19.21 -11.49
C ALA A 65 -14.30 20.57 -12.11
N VAL A 66 -13.62 20.97 -13.20
CA VAL A 66 -13.89 22.25 -13.90
C VAL A 66 -15.32 22.27 -14.48
N LEU A 67 -15.74 21.19 -15.13
CA LEU A 67 -17.09 21.11 -15.70
C LEU A 67 -18.16 21.11 -14.59
N SER A 68 -17.93 20.37 -13.50
CA SER A 68 -18.83 20.39 -12.34
C SER A 68 -18.96 21.78 -11.72
N PHE A 69 -17.84 22.49 -11.56
CA PHE A 69 -17.83 23.86 -11.07
C PHE A 69 -18.64 24.80 -11.97
N GLY A 70 -18.43 24.73 -13.29
CA GLY A 70 -19.19 25.50 -14.27
C GLY A 70 -20.70 25.20 -14.22
N LEU A 71 -21.10 23.94 -14.13
CA LEU A 71 -22.50 23.52 -14.01
C LEU A 71 -23.16 24.01 -12.72
N LEU A 72 -22.43 24.02 -11.60
CA LEU A 72 -22.94 24.56 -10.32
C LEU A 72 -23.15 26.07 -10.39
N LEU A 73 -22.23 26.82 -10.98
CA LEU A 73 -22.41 28.26 -11.19
C LEU A 73 -23.55 28.56 -12.16
N PHE A 74 -23.66 27.81 -13.24
CA PHE A 74 -24.75 27.95 -14.21
C PHE A 74 -26.11 27.69 -13.56
N SER A 75 -26.24 26.62 -12.77
CA SER A 75 -27.44 26.30 -12.00
C SER A 75 -27.83 27.44 -11.06
N THR A 76 -26.82 27.99 -10.32
CA THR A 76 -27.03 29.10 -9.41
C THR A 76 -27.52 30.35 -10.15
N ALA A 77 -26.89 30.67 -11.29
CA ALA A 77 -27.30 31.79 -12.12
C ALA A 77 -28.75 31.63 -12.59
N LEU A 78 -29.08 30.44 -13.15
CA LEU A 78 -30.43 30.16 -13.67
C LEU A 78 -31.51 30.28 -12.60
N VAL A 79 -31.28 29.70 -11.41
CA VAL A 79 -32.25 29.79 -10.29
C VAL A 79 -32.34 31.23 -9.75
N SER A 80 -31.23 31.96 -9.66
CA SER A 80 -31.20 33.34 -9.20
C SER A 80 -31.95 34.26 -10.15
N GLU A 81 -31.80 34.10 -11.48
CA GLU A 81 -32.56 34.82 -12.49
C GLU A 81 -34.03 34.49 -12.40
N GLY A 82 -34.37 33.18 -12.34
CA GLY A 82 -35.77 32.73 -12.20
C GLY A 82 -36.45 33.33 -10.96
N ALA A 83 -35.75 33.33 -9.81
CA ALA A 83 -36.22 33.94 -8.58
C ALA A 83 -36.45 35.44 -8.72
N TRP A 84 -35.51 36.15 -9.37
CA TRP A 84 -35.60 37.59 -9.63
C TRP A 84 -36.83 37.92 -10.50
N TRP A 85 -37.02 37.19 -11.61
CA TRP A 85 -38.21 37.37 -12.50
C TRP A 85 -39.50 37.05 -11.78
N LEU A 86 -39.56 36.00 -10.99
CA LEU A 86 -40.74 35.64 -10.20
C LEU A 86 -41.09 36.72 -9.18
N GLY A 87 -40.09 37.24 -8.45
CA GLY A 87 -40.28 38.34 -7.51
C GLY A 87 -40.78 39.63 -8.17
N ARG A 88 -40.31 39.92 -9.39
CA ARG A 88 -40.76 41.11 -10.16
C ARG A 88 -42.17 40.96 -10.74
N TYR A 89 -42.54 39.76 -11.16
CA TYR A 89 -43.89 39.48 -11.69
C TYR A 89 -44.95 39.59 -10.60
N TRP A 90 -44.65 39.20 -9.37
CA TRP A 90 -45.58 39.22 -8.23
C TRP A 90 -45.57 40.54 -7.44
N HIS A 91 -45.16 41.63 -8.05
CA HIS A 91 -45.02 42.93 -7.40
C HIS A 91 -46.33 43.51 -6.82
N GLY A 92 -47.52 42.90 -7.12
CA GLY A 92 -48.83 43.30 -6.63
C GLY A 92 -49.34 42.50 -5.41
N ILE A 93 -48.79 41.35 -5.10
CA ILE A 93 -49.33 40.45 -4.07
C ILE A 93 -48.13 39.89 -3.29
N ASP A 94 -47.73 40.56 -2.23
CA ASP A 94 -46.65 40.06 -1.34
C ASP A 94 -47.19 39.67 0.04
N PRO A 95 -47.90 38.50 0.15
CA PRO A 95 -48.48 38.04 1.41
C PRO A 95 -47.46 37.53 2.41
N VAL A 96 -46.18 37.31 2.01
CA VAL A 96 -45.18 36.59 2.80
C VAL A 96 -43.86 37.39 2.95
N GLY A 97 -43.83 38.67 2.47
CA GLY A 97 -42.61 39.50 2.59
C GLY A 97 -41.43 39.02 1.76
N PHE A 98 -41.66 38.49 0.58
CA PHE A 98 -40.60 38.07 -0.36
C PHE A 98 -39.73 39.22 -0.85
N ARG A 99 -40.19 40.49 -0.71
CA ARG A 99 -39.46 41.70 -1.10
C ARG A 99 -38.09 41.79 -0.43
N ASP A 100 -37.97 41.39 0.81
CA ASP A 100 -36.72 41.48 1.58
C ASP A 100 -35.64 40.48 1.13
N LEU A 101 -36.01 39.49 0.30
CA LEU A 101 -35.04 38.52 -0.28
C LEU A 101 -34.30 39.10 -1.50
N PHE A 102 -34.90 40.10 -2.17
CA PHE A 102 -34.39 40.63 -3.43
C PHE A 102 -33.82 42.04 -3.19
N PRO A 103 -32.51 42.22 -3.23
CA PRO A 103 -31.93 43.56 -3.16
C PRO A 103 -32.42 44.41 -4.35
N GLU A 104 -32.61 45.72 -4.15
CA GLU A 104 -33.06 46.65 -5.16
C GLU A 104 -32.25 46.63 -6.47
N ARG A 105 -31.00 46.14 -6.40
CA ARG A 105 -30.09 46.08 -7.54
C ARG A 105 -29.90 44.60 -7.97
N HIS A 106 -30.47 44.26 -9.12
CA HIS A 106 -30.33 42.91 -9.74
C HIS A 106 -28.90 42.38 -9.83
N GLY A 107 -27.96 43.21 -10.31
CA GLY A 107 -26.55 42.83 -10.43
C GLY A 107 -25.88 42.46 -9.11
N ARG A 108 -26.24 43.14 -8.00
CA ARG A 108 -25.74 42.77 -6.67
C ARG A 108 -26.25 41.45 -6.17
N PHE A 109 -27.52 41.20 -6.40
CA PHE A 109 -28.14 39.91 -6.01
C PHE A 109 -27.47 38.72 -6.73
N LEU A 110 -27.36 38.83 -8.06
CA LEU A 110 -26.73 37.80 -8.87
C LEU A 110 -25.22 37.60 -8.50
N ALA A 111 -24.48 38.68 -8.38
CA ALA A 111 -23.07 38.64 -8.02
C ALA A 111 -22.83 38.01 -6.64
N ALA A 112 -23.64 38.33 -5.63
CA ALA A 112 -23.55 37.77 -4.30
C ALA A 112 -23.82 36.26 -4.31
N ASN A 113 -24.89 35.81 -5.01
CA ASN A 113 -25.23 34.40 -5.12
C ASN A 113 -24.16 33.60 -5.86
N LEU A 114 -23.63 34.13 -6.95
CA LEU A 114 -22.53 33.51 -7.69
C LEU A 114 -21.23 33.44 -6.88
N ALA A 115 -20.89 34.50 -6.13
CA ALA A 115 -19.72 34.50 -5.28
C ALA A 115 -19.82 33.44 -4.15
N ILE A 116 -20.97 33.37 -3.47
CA ILE A 116 -21.22 32.37 -2.44
C ILE A 116 -21.16 30.97 -3.04
N SER A 117 -21.85 30.74 -4.18
CA SER A 117 -21.84 29.47 -4.88
C SER A 117 -20.42 29.07 -5.34
N ALA A 118 -19.63 29.99 -5.84
CA ALA A 118 -18.25 29.75 -6.24
C ALA A 118 -17.38 29.27 -5.07
N ILE A 119 -17.47 29.96 -3.92
CA ILE A 119 -16.72 29.60 -2.72
C ILE A 119 -17.13 28.22 -2.21
N VAL A 120 -18.45 28.00 -2.03
CA VAL A 120 -18.98 26.73 -1.52
C VAL A 120 -18.63 25.57 -2.47
N SER A 121 -18.83 25.77 -3.77
CA SER A 121 -18.54 24.75 -4.78
C SER A 121 -17.05 24.43 -4.85
N ALA A 122 -16.18 25.45 -4.80
CA ALA A 122 -14.72 25.25 -4.79
C ALA A 122 -14.27 24.48 -3.54
N MET A 123 -14.82 24.80 -2.36
CA MET A 123 -14.50 24.08 -1.11
C MET A 123 -14.97 22.62 -1.16
N LEU A 124 -16.19 22.38 -1.66
CA LEU A 124 -16.73 21.03 -1.80
C LEU A 124 -15.94 20.18 -2.80
N LEU A 125 -15.63 20.73 -3.97
CA LEU A 125 -14.85 20.03 -5.00
C LEU A 125 -13.43 19.75 -4.51
N ARG A 126 -12.80 20.72 -3.80
CA ARG A 126 -11.50 20.50 -3.17
C ARG A 126 -11.55 19.41 -2.12
N TYR A 127 -12.55 19.40 -1.25
CA TYR A 127 -12.74 18.35 -0.24
C TYR A 127 -12.88 16.96 -0.89
N TRP A 128 -13.71 16.85 -1.92
CA TRP A 128 -13.89 15.61 -2.66
C TRP A 128 -12.60 15.14 -3.34
N TYR A 129 -11.85 16.07 -3.94
CA TYR A 129 -10.57 15.76 -4.57
C TYR A 129 -9.57 15.22 -3.55
N VAL A 130 -9.38 15.92 -2.43
CA VAL A 130 -8.45 15.49 -1.37
C VAL A 130 -8.88 14.16 -0.75
N ALA A 131 -10.17 13.99 -0.47
CA ALA A 131 -10.70 12.74 0.08
C ALA A 131 -10.54 11.56 -0.89
N HIS A 132 -10.71 11.79 -2.21
CA HIS A 132 -10.49 10.78 -3.24
C HIS A 132 -9.02 10.38 -3.32
N GLU A 133 -8.12 11.35 -3.37
CA GLU A 133 -6.68 11.12 -3.45
C GLU A 133 -6.16 10.39 -2.21
N TRP A 134 -6.61 10.78 -1.03
CA TRP A 134 -6.24 10.11 0.20
C TRP A 134 -6.69 8.64 0.24
N ARG A 135 -7.95 8.36 -0.14
CA ARG A 135 -8.43 6.97 -0.24
C ARG A 135 -7.61 6.15 -1.22
N ARG A 136 -7.24 6.73 -2.36
CA ARG A 136 -6.40 6.08 -3.36
C ARG A 136 -5.01 5.77 -2.79
N ASN A 137 -4.38 6.72 -2.10
CA ASN A 137 -3.07 6.54 -1.49
C ASN A 137 -3.09 5.45 -0.41
N VAL A 138 -4.09 5.44 0.48
CA VAL A 138 -4.27 4.40 1.50
C VAL A 138 -4.44 3.01 0.85
N GLN A 139 -5.22 2.91 -0.24
CA GLN A 139 -5.39 1.65 -0.96
C GLN A 139 -4.10 1.19 -1.65
N MET A 140 -3.32 2.11 -2.24
CA MET A 140 -2.03 1.78 -2.85
C MET A 140 -1.02 1.33 -1.79
N GLU A 141 -0.96 2.01 -0.65
CA GLU A 141 -0.10 1.61 0.47
C GLU A 141 -0.47 0.22 1.01
N ALA A 142 -1.76 -0.04 1.22
CA ALA A 142 -2.23 -1.35 1.66
C ALA A 142 -1.88 -2.46 0.65
N ARG A 143 -2.06 -2.21 -0.65
CA ARG A 143 -1.66 -3.15 -1.71
C ARG A 143 -0.16 -3.36 -1.75
N ALA A 144 0.64 -2.29 -1.64
CA ALA A 144 2.10 -2.39 -1.60
C ALA A 144 2.56 -3.23 -0.39
N ARG A 145 1.95 -3.06 0.78
CA ARG A 145 2.23 -3.88 1.96
C ARG A 145 1.86 -5.36 1.75
N ILE A 146 0.70 -5.63 1.14
CA ILE A 146 0.28 -7.00 0.82
C ILE A 146 1.25 -7.63 -0.20
N HIS A 147 1.63 -6.92 -1.25
CA HIS A 147 2.61 -7.42 -2.22
C HIS A 147 3.98 -7.64 -1.60
N ALA A 148 4.45 -6.75 -0.72
CA ALA A 148 5.69 -6.94 0.01
C ALA A 148 5.64 -8.16 0.94
N LEU A 149 4.49 -8.43 1.58
CA LEU A 149 4.28 -9.62 2.40
C LEU A 149 4.28 -10.90 1.56
N GLN A 150 3.59 -10.89 0.42
CA GLN A 150 3.55 -12.02 -0.52
C GLN A 150 4.92 -12.31 -1.17
N ALA A 151 5.73 -11.29 -1.41
CA ALA A 151 7.08 -11.44 -1.95
C ALA A 151 8.07 -12.07 -0.96
N ARG A 152 7.76 -12.06 0.34
CA ARG A 152 8.61 -12.70 1.38
C ARG A 152 8.54 -14.23 1.36
N ILE A 153 7.51 -14.80 0.78
CA ILE A 153 7.33 -16.26 0.69
C ILE A 153 7.16 -16.60 -0.78
N ARG A 154 8.04 -17.43 -1.34
CA ARG A 154 7.86 -17.92 -2.71
C ARG A 154 6.61 -18.82 -2.78
N PRO A 155 5.58 -18.47 -3.57
CA PRO A 155 4.36 -19.29 -3.63
C PRO A 155 4.65 -20.73 -4.04
N HIS A 156 5.60 -20.93 -4.96
CA HIS A 156 6.02 -22.24 -5.43
C HIS A 156 6.60 -23.13 -4.31
N PHE A 157 7.41 -22.55 -3.40
CA PHE A 157 7.92 -23.26 -2.23
C PHE A 157 6.76 -23.74 -1.34
N LEU A 158 5.81 -22.84 -1.05
CA LEU A 158 4.66 -23.16 -0.21
C LEU A 158 3.83 -24.30 -0.80
N PHE A 159 3.47 -24.22 -2.10
CA PHE A 159 2.70 -25.26 -2.77
C PHE A 159 3.43 -26.60 -2.76
N ASN A 160 4.73 -26.60 -3.01
CA ASN A 160 5.53 -27.83 -3.02
C ASN A 160 5.65 -28.45 -1.62
N SER A 161 5.86 -27.63 -0.59
CA SER A 161 5.90 -28.10 0.81
C SER A 161 4.58 -28.71 1.22
N MET A 162 3.45 -28.05 0.92
CA MET A 162 2.11 -28.56 1.24
C MET A 162 1.81 -29.87 0.52
N ASN A 163 2.18 -30.02 -0.76
CA ASN A 163 2.01 -31.25 -1.52
C ASN A 163 2.87 -32.39 -0.94
N THR A 164 4.11 -32.10 -0.52
CA THR A 164 4.99 -33.08 0.12
C THR A 164 4.41 -33.53 1.46
N ILE A 165 3.95 -32.60 2.30
CA ILE A 165 3.30 -32.89 3.57
C ILE A 165 2.05 -33.74 3.34
N ALA A 166 1.19 -33.40 2.39
CA ALA A 166 0.00 -34.19 2.05
C ALA A 166 0.33 -35.63 1.59
N ALA A 167 1.42 -35.83 0.88
CA ALA A 167 1.90 -37.17 0.53
C ALA A 167 2.39 -37.95 1.78
N LEU A 168 3.10 -37.27 2.69
CA LEU A 168 3.63 -37.86 3.92
C LEU A 168 2.55 -38.26 4.92
N THR A 169 1.39 -37.58 4.96
CA THR A 169 0.30 -37.91 5.90
C THR A 169 -0.16 -39.39 5.80
N ARG A 170 -0.04 -39.96 4.63
CA ARG A 170 -0.42 -41.36 4.38
C ARG A 170 0.73 -42.36 4.59
N THR A 171 1.96 -41.95 4.33
CA THR A 171 3.14 -42.83 4.32
C THR A 171 3.95 -42.77 5.59
N SER A 172 4.02 -41.59 6.21
CA SER A 172 4.78 -41.34 7.42
C SER A 172 4.20 -40.17 8.21
N PRO A 173 3.11 -40.38 9.01
CA PRO A 173 2.41 -39.31 9.73
C PRO A 173 3.30 -38.52 10.66
N ALA A 174 4.23 -39.13 11.36
CA ALA A 174 5.17 -38.43 12.25
C ALA A 174 6.07 -37.46 11.50
N ARG A 175 6.56 -37.80 10.31
CA ARG A 175 7.34 -36.90 9.46
C ARG A 175 6.48 -35.79 8.85
N ALA A 176 5.20 -36.04 8.63
CA ALA A 176 4.26 -35.01 8.18
C ALA A 176 4.03 -33.96 9.29
N GLU A 177 3.88 -34.41 10.55
CA GLU A 177 3.75 -33.56 11.72
C GLU A 177 4.98 -32.65 11.90
N GLU A 178 6.19 -33.24 11.91
CA GLU A 178 7.46 -32.51 11.98
C GLU A 178 7.60 -31.46 10.85
N ALA A 179 7.20 -31.83 9.62
CA ALA A 179 7.25 -30.91 8.49
C ALA A 179 6.25 -29.74 8.61
N VAL A 180 5.08 -29.93 9.25
CA VAL A 180 4.13 -28.87 9.54
C VAL A 180 4.69 -27.92 10.61
N GLU A 181 5.33 -28.45 11.65
CA GLU A 181 5.99 -27.66 12.69
C GLU A 181 7.14 -26.81 12.09
N ASP A 182 8.02 -27.44 11.31
CA ASP A 182 9.10 -26.78 10.59
C ASP A 182 8.57 -25.64 9.69
N LEU A 183 7.49 -25.89 8.94
CA LEU A 183 6.87 -24.89 8.08
C LEU A 183 6.28 -23.72 8.89
N ALA A 184 5.64 -24.00 10.02
CA ALA A 184 5.12 -22.98 10.91
C ALA A 184 6.24 -22.11 11.52
N ASP A 185 7.34 -22.71 11.93
CA ASP A 185 8.50 -22.02 12.49
C ASP A 185 9.21 -21.15 11.44
N LEU A 186 9.34 -21.65 10.20
CA LEU A 186 9.87 -20.88 9.08
C LEU A 186 9.00 -19.64 8.80
N PHE A 187 7.68 -19.80 8.79
CA PHE A 187 6.76 -18.67 8.61
C PHE A 187 6.86 -17.67 9.75
N ARG A 188 6.92 -18.14 10.99
CA ARG A 188 7.07 -17.25 12.15
C ARG A 188 8.36 -16.43 12.06
N ALA A 189 9.47 -17.05 11.65
CA ALA A 189 10.74 -16.35 11.44
C ALA A 189 10.67 -15.34 10.28
N THR A 190 10.02 -15.71 9.16
CA THR A 190 9.91 -14.86 7.96
C THR A 190 8.97 -13.66 8.16
N LEU A 191 7.94 -13.81 9.00
CA LEU A 191 6.95 -12.77 9.29
C LEU A 191 7.37 -11.85 10.43
N LYS A 192 8.39 -12.23 11.21
CA LYS A 192 8.95 -11.39 12.27
C LYS A 192 9.54 -10.12 11.67
N ASP A 193 9.45 -9.03 12.43
CA ASP A 193 9.95 -7.73 11.94
C ASP A 193 11.47 -7.81 11.75
N ALA A 194 11.92 -7.55 10.52
CA ALA A 194 13.29 -7.76 10.10
C ALA A 194 14.26 -6.63 10.55
N GLN A 195 13.79 -5.71 11.40
CA GLN A 195 14.57 -4.52 11.78
C GLN A 195 15.59 -4.79 12.90
N GLU A 196 15.36 -5.78 13.74
CA GLU A 196 16.26 -6.09 14.83
C GLU A 196 17.26 -7.18 14.44
N PRO A 197 18.58 -6.96 14.64
CA PRO A 197 19.58 -7.98 14.45
C PRO A 197 19.39 -9.14 15.43
N ILE A 198 19.49 -10.35 14.92
CA ILE A 198 19.34 -11.61 15.66
C ILE A 198 20.71 -12.30 15.88
N PRO A 199 20.84 -13.22 16.85
CA PRO A 199 22.01 -14.06 16.93
C PRO A 199 22.20 -14.89 15.66
N LEU A 200 23.44 -15.05 15.22
CA LEU A 200 23.81 -15.89 14.06
C LEU A 200 23.29 -17.32 14.19
N LYS A 201 23.24 -17.84 15.41
CA LYS A 201 22.65 -19.15 15.71
C LYS A 201 21.19 -19.25 15.22
N GLU A 202 20.38 -18.22 15.49
CA GLU A 202 18.95 -18.21 15.08
C GLU A 202 18.83 -18.15 13.55
N GLU A 203 19.66 -17.35 12.89
CA GLU A 203 19.67 -17.24 11.44
C GLU A 203 20.05 -18.56 10.75
N LEU A 204 21.08 -19.25 11.30
CA LEU A 204 21.48 -20.58 10.80
C LEU A 204 20.39 -21.63 11.05
N GLU A 205 19.67 -21.54 12.18
CA GLU A 205 18.57 -22.48 12.47
C GLU A 205 17.40 -22.30 11.49
N VAL A 206 17.03 -21.07 11.16
CA VAL A 206 16.02 -20.78 10.12
C VAL A 206 16.42 -21.40 8.78
N ALA A 207 17.69 -21.25 8.40
CA ALA A 207 18.21 -21.85 7.17
C ALA A 207 18.22 -23.39 7.22
N ARG A 208 18.46 -24.00 8.38
CA ARG A 208 18.36 -25.47 8.58
C ARG A 208 16.92 -25.96 8.50
N ILE A 209 15.95 -25.22 9.06
CA ILE A 209 14.52 -25.53 8.92
C ILE A 209 14.14 -25.53 7.43
N TYR A 210 14.55 -24.49 6.70
CA TYR A 210 14.31 -24.44 5.24
C TYR A 210 14.91 -25.66 4.52
N GLN A 211 16.15 -26.03 4.85
CA GLN A 211 16.80 -27.23 4.30
C GLN A 211 15.99 -28.49 4.57
N ARG A 212 15.54 -28.73 5.82
CA ARG A 212 14.77 -29.94 6.16
C ARG A 212 13.52 -30.07 5.30
N ILE A 213 12.79 -28.97 5.12
CA ILE A 213 11.58 -28.98 4.26
C ILE A 213 11.92 -29.31 2.81
N GLU A 214 12.98 -28.70 2.24
CA GLU A 214 13.42 -29.00 0.88
C GLU A 214 13.99 -30.43 0.73
N GLN A 215 14.63 -30.94 1.77
CA GLN A 215 15.12 -32.33 1.81
C GLN A 215 13.99 -33.35 1.73
N LEU A 216 12.80 -33.07 2.31
CA LEU A 216 11.63 -33.92 2.18
C LEU A 216 11.13 -34.00 0.72
N ARG A 217 11.29 -32.92 -0.04
CA ARG A 217 10.87 -32.82 -1.44
C ARG A 217 11.87 -33.40 -2.41
N LEU A 218 13.14 -33.07 -2.23
CA LEU A 218 14.21 -33.41 -3.17
C LEU A 218 14.88 -34.76 -2.85
N GLY A 219 14.72 -35.26 -1.62
CA GLY A 219 15.32 -36.56 -1.21
C GLY A 219 16.83 -36.53 -1.34
N ASP A 220 17.38 -37.59 -1.88
CA ASP A 220 18.83 -37.80 -2.05
C ASP A 220 19.47 -36.87 -3.10
N ARG A 221 18.64 -36.16 -3.89
CA ARG A 221 19.12 -35.17 -4.85
C ARG A 221 19.68 -33.92 -4.19
N LEU A 222 19.29 -33.60 -2.95
CA LEU A 222 19.80 -32.47 -2.20
C LEU A 222 20.80 -32.96 -1.15
N LYS A 223 22.06 -32.51 -1.26
CA LYS A 223 23.08 -32.72 -0.24
C LYS A 223 23.51 -31.36 0.28
N VAL A 224 23.44 -31.12 1.59
CA VAL A 224 23.89 -29.86 2.20
C VAL A 224 24.95 -30.15 3.25
N THR A 225 26.11 -29.52 3.09
CA THR A 225 27.22 -29.64 4.01
C THR A 225 27.40 -28.33 4.78
N TRP A 226 27.43 -28.42 6.10
CA TRP A 226 27.63 -27.29 7.01
C TRP A 226 29.01 -27.34 7.69
N ASP A 227 29.90 -26.44 7.33
CA ASP A 227 31.16 -26.21 8.01
C ASP A 227 31.15 -24.84 8.68
N VAL A 228 30.36 -24.71 9.74
CA VAL A 228 30.11 -23.45 10.46
C VAL A 228 30.51 -23.50 11.93
N ALA A 229 31.19 -24.58 12.37
CA ALA A 229 31.62 -24.76 13.74
C ALA A 229 32.54 -23.61 14.27
N PRO A 230 33.39 -22.99 13.44
CA PRO A 230 34.24 -21.88 13.87
C PRO A 230 33.50 -20.56 14.07
N LEU A 231 32.23 -20.47 13.72
CA LEU A 231 31.48 -19.21 13.77
C LEU A 231 31.07 -18.84 15.20
N PRO A 232 31.12 -17.53 15.54
CA PRO A 232 30.64 -17.03 16.81
C PRO A 232 29.09 -16.96 16.81
N MET A 233 28.45 -17.96 17.36
CA MET A 233 26.99 -18.16 17.33
C MET A 233 26.20 -17.02 17.99
N ARG A 234 26.83 -16.18 18.83
CA ARG A 234 26.22 -15.00 19.47
C ARG A 234 26.37 -13.72 18.65
N ALA A 235 27.17 -13.74 17.58
CA ALA A 235 27.30 -12.57 16.72
C ALA A 235 25.95 -12.09 16.22
N ARG A 236 25.73 -10.78 16.28
CA ARG A 236 24.47 -10.17 15.83
C ARG A 236 24.51 -9.98 14.32
N VAL A 237 23.49 -10.49 13.64
CA VAL A 237 23.33 -10.40 12.17
C VAL A 237 21.93 -9.92 11.81
N PRO A 238 21.75 -9.23 10.67
CA PRO A 238 20.41 -8.98 10.16
C PRO A 238 19.69 -10.30 9.94
N SER A 239 18.41 -10.34 10.22
CA SER A 239 17.58 -11.51 9.95
C SER A 239 17.43 -11.76 8.44
N LEU A 240 17.24 -13.02 8.05
CA LEU A 240 17.00 -13.44 6.66
C LEU A 240 18.12 -13.01 5.69
N ILE A 241 19.39 -13.32 6.06
CA ILE A 241 20.55 -13.16 5.17
C ILE A 241 21.10 -14.53 4.69
N VAL A 242 21.00 -15.58 5.50
CA VAL A 242 21.51 -16.91 5.15
C VAL A 242 20.44 -17.74 4.45
N GLN A 243 19.21 -17.74 4.96
CA GLN A 243 18.12 -18.53 4.38
C GLN A 243 17.86 -18.17 2.90
N PRO A 244 17.82 -16.90 2.43
CA PRO A 244 17.65 -16.59 1.02
C PRO A 244 18.84 -17.03 0.15
N LEU A 245 20.05 -17.11 0.69
CA LEU A 245 21.20 -17.63 -0.03
C LEU A 245 21.08 -19.14 -0.25
N LEU A 246 20.68 -19.87 0.80
CA LEU A 246 20.44 -21.31 0.70
C LEU A 246 19.26 -21.61 -0.27
N GLU A 247 18.20 -20.82 -0.19
CA GLU A 247 17.07 -20.91 -1.12
C GLU A 247 17.52 -20.72 -2.57
N ASN A 248 18.33 -19.71 -2.86
CA ASN A 248 18.86 -19.48 -4.20
C ASN A 248 19.79 -20.63 -4.65
N ALA A 249 20.62 -21.13 -3.75
CA ALA A 249 21.53 -22.26 -4.04
C ALA A 249 20.76 -23.53 -4.40
N ILE A 250 19.68 -23.83 -3.69
CA ILE A 250 18.83 -25.01 -3.97
C ILE A 250 18.05 -24.80 -5.26
N TYR A 251 17.33 -23.68 -5.40
CA TYR A 251 16.43 -23.44 -6.54
C TYR A 251 17.17 -23.32 -7.87
N HIS A 252 18.32 -22.64 -7.89
CA HIS A 252 19.06 -22.40 -9.13
C HIS A 252 20.22 -23.37 -9.35
N GLY A 253 20.77 -23.94 -8.28
CA GLY A 253 21.93 -24.83 -8.37
C GLY A 253 21.59 -26.32 -8.33
N VAL A 254 20.58 -26.72 -7.55
CA VAL A 254 20.28 -28.16 -7.34
C VAL A 254 19.02 -28.61 -8.08
N GLU A 255 17.93 -27.84 -7.97
CA GLU A 255 16.63 -28.22 -8.53
C GLU A 255 16.65 -28.46 -10.05
N PRO A 256 17.37 -27.68 -10.87
CA PRO A 256 17.46 -27.90 -12.32
C PRO A 256 18.26 -29.15 -12.72
N LEU A 257 19.09 -29.68 -11.83
CA LEU A 257 19.93 -30.84 -12.11
C LEU A 257 19.15 -32.14 -11.85
N PRO A 258 18.96 -33.03 -12.83
CA PRO A 258 18.27 -34.29 -12.64
C PRO A 258 18.92 -35.17 -11.55
N GLU A 259 20.24 -35.21 -11.53
CA GLU A 259 21.04 -35.97 -10.54
C GLU A 259 21.14 -35.26 -9.19
N GLY A 260 20.63 -34.03 -9.10
CA GLY A 260 20.78 -33.19 -7.91
C GLY A 260 22.14 -32.55 -7.79
N GLY A 261 22.46 -32.09 -6.56
CA GLY A 261 23.72 -31.41 -6.31
C GLY A 261 24.01 -31.21 -4.83
N SER A 262 25.22 -30.73 -4.55
CA SER A 262 25.66 -30.43 -3.18
C SER A 262 25.76 -28.94 -2.98
N VAL A 263 25.13 -28.44 -1.91
CA VAL A 263 25.30 -27.06 -1.42
C VAL A 263 26.24 -27.09 -0.23
N THR A 264 27.25 -26.23 -0.23
CA THR A 264 28.22 -26.14 0.85
C THR A 264 28.10 -24.79 1.53
N ILE A 265 27.94 -24.78 2.86
CA ILE A 265 27.88 -23.58 3.69
C ILE A 265 29.09 -23.60 4.59
N GLU A 266 29.98 -22.64 4.37
CA GLU A 266 31.24 -22.53 5.09
C GLU A 266 31.30 -21.24 5.90
N GLY A 267 31.76 -21.32 7.13
CA GLY A 267 31.94 -20.17 8.00
C GLY A 267 33.33 -20.10 8.61
N ARG A 268 33.93 -18.90 8.60
CA ARG A 268 35.27 -18.64 9.18
C ARG A 268 35.26 -17.29 9.88
N VAL A 269 36.16 -17.15 10.86
CA VAL A 269 36.47 -15.86 11.49
C VAL A 269 37.92 -15.57 11.23
N ASP A 270 38.19 -14.42 10.65
CA ASP A 270 39.54 -13.94 10.39
C ASP A 270 39.61 -12.45 10.74
N ALA A 271 40.64 -12.08 11.50
CA ALA A 271 40.94 -10.70 11.91
C ALA A 271 39.70 -9.91 12.44
N GLY A 272 38.84 -10.56 13.26
CA GLY A 272 37.65 -9.93 13.83
C GLY A 272 36.50 -9.74 12.83
N ARG A 273 36.56 -10.42 11.69
CA ARG A 273 35.49 -10.45 10.65
C ARG A 273 34.93 -11.85 10.50
N VAL A 274 33.63 -11.92 10.36
CA VAL A 274 32.93 -13.15 10.02
C VAL A 274 32.84 -13.24 8.49
N ARG A 275 33.25 -14.37 7.94
CA ARG A 275 33.10 -14.73 6.54
C ARG A 275 32.19 -15.95 6.46
N LEU A 276 31.06 -15.81 5.81
CA LEU A 276 30.09 -16.87 5.57
C LEU A 276 29.87 -17.03 4.07
N SER A 277 30.10 -18.23 3.53
CA SER A 277 29.88 -18.50 2.11
C SER A 277 28.89 -19.61 1.90
N VAL A 278 28.09 -19.48 0.83
CA VAL A 278 27.19 -20.51 0.31
C VAL A 278 27.61 -20.79 -1.12
N ALA A 279 27.91 -22.07 -1.41
CA ALA A 279 28.33 -22.51 -2.73
C ALA A 279 27.41 -23.61 -3.24
N ASN A 280 27.10 -23.56 -4.54
CA ASN A 280 26.24 -24.54 -5.23
C ASN A 280 26.76 -24.82 -6.64
N PRO A 281 26.41 -25.99 -7.23
CA PRO A 281 26.76 -26.28 -8.62
C PRO A 281 26.05 -25.35 -9.60
N VAL A 282 26.68 -25.12 -10.76
CA VAL A 282 26.10 -24.38 -11.89
C VAL A 282 25.69 -25.40 -12.96
N PRO A 283 24.42 -25.46 -13.41
CA PRO A 283 24.00 -26.27 -14.52
C PRO A 283 24.74 -25.84 -15.82
N ALA A 284 25.20 -26.82 -16.61
CA ALA A 284 25.98 -26.54 -17.84
C ALA A 284 25.24 -25.65 -18.86
N ASP A 285 23.93 -25.73 -18.90
CA ASP A 285 23.06 -24.97 -19.81
C ASP A 285 22.36 -23.77 -19.13
N ALA A 286 22.86 -23.32 -17.98
CA ALA A 286 22.23 -22.20 -17.28
C ALA A 286 22.44 -20.91 -18.08
N PRO A 287 21.35 -20.19 -18.48
CA PRO A 287 21.48 -18.86 -19.09
C PRO A 287 22.16 -17.93 -18.08
N ALA A 288 23.13 -17.15 -18.57
CA ALA A 288 24.04 -16.33 -17.76
C ALA A 288 23.38 -15.30 -16.83
N GLN A 289 22.08 -15.04 -16.98
CA GLN A 289 21.32 -14.09 -16.16
C GLN A 289 19.85 -14.50 -16.08
N ARG A 290 19.36 -14.85 -14.88
CA ARG A 290 17.92 -14.88 -14.60
C ARG A 290 17.58 -13.73 -13.64
N GLU A 291 16.60 -12.89 -14.03
CA GLU A 291 16.22 -11.63 -13.35
C GLU A 291 15.89 -11.76 -11.85
N GLY A 292 15.52 -12.93 -11.36
CA GLY A 292 15.21 -13.14 -9.93
C GLY A 292 16.42 -13.19 -8.98
N HIS A 293 17.64 -13.39 -9.50
CA HIS A 293 18.88 -13.51 -8.69
C HIS A 293 19.29 -12.18 -8.06
N HIS A 294 19.10 -11.07 -8.76
CA HIS A 294 19.55 -9.76 -8.33
C HIS A 294 18.75 -9.22 -7.13
N LEU A 295 17.44 -9.42 -7.11
CA LEU A 295 16.56 -8.88 -6.06
C LEU A 295 16.87 -9.42 -4.66
N ALA A 296 17.14 -10.73 -4.53
CA ALA A 296 17.47 -11.34 -3.24
C ALA A 296 18.82 -10.87 -2.72
N LEU A 297 19.83 -10.82 -3.60
CA LEU A 297 21.17 -10.36 -3.24
C LEU A 297 21.20 -8.86 -2.91
N ASP A 298 20.43 -8.05 -3.61
CA ASP A 298 20.32 -6.62 -3.35
C ASP A 298 19.66 -6.35 -2.00
N ASN A 299 18.62 -7.09 -1.65
CA ASN A 299 18.00 -7.03 -0.33
C ASN A 299 18.98 -7.41 0.79
N ILE A 300 19.81 -8.43 0.58
CA ILE A 300 20.85 -8.82 1.56
C ILE A 300 21.91 -7.72 1.68
N ARG A 301 22.36 -7.13 0.56
CA ARG A 301 23.31 -6.00 0.57
C ARG A 301 22.77 -4.82 1.35
N GLU A 302 21.51 -4.47 1.11
CA GLU A 302 20.85 -3.36 1.81
C GLU A 302 20.76 -3.62 3.33
N ARG A 303 20.37 -4.83 3.75
CA ARG A 303 20.31 -5.22 5.17
C ARG A 303 21.68 -5.15 5.84
N LEU A 304 22.71 -5.70 5.18
CA LEU A 304 24.10 -5.63 5.68
C LEU A 304 24.57 -4.18 5.79
N LYS A 305 24.25 -3.34 4.80
CA LYS A 305 24.61 -1.91 4.81
C LYS A 305 23.89 -1.14 5.92
N LEU A 306 22.61 -1.42 6.15
CA LEU A 306 21.83 -0.80 7.23
C LEU A 306 22.40 -1.18 8.62
N THR A 307 22.89 -2.41 8.80
CA THR A 307 23.40 -2.89 10.10
C THR A 307 24.85 -2.51 10.35
N TYR A 308 25.71 -2.59 9.32
CA TYR A 308 27.18 -2.47 9.50
C TYR A 308 27.79 -1.30 8.70
N GLY A 309 27.01 -0.59 7.87
CA GLY A 309 27.50 0.44 6.96
C GLY A 309 28.42 -0.17 5.89
N ASP A 310 29.46 0.56 5.52
CA ASP A 310 30.46 0.12 4.51
C ASP A 310 31.43 -0.94 5.02
N ARG A 311 31.28 -1.39 6.28
CA ARG A 311 32.12 -2.43 6.89
C ARG A 311 31.70 -3.85 6.49
N ALA A 312 30.52 -4.04 5.89
CA ALA A 312 30.10 -5.34 5.38
C ALA A 312 30.18 -5.38 3.86
N ARG A 313 30.40 -6.58 3.32
CA ARG A 313 30.48 -6.83 1.87
C ARG A 313 29.73 -8.09 1.51
N LEU A 314 29.18 -8.11 0.30
CA LEU A 314 28.63 -9.30 -0.35
C LEU A 314 29.35 -9.46 -1.68
N GLU A 315 30.08 -10.56 -1.83
CA GLU A 315 30.83 -10.91 -3.03
C GLU A 315 30.17 -12.11 -3.71
N VAL A 316 30.12 -12.08 -5.03
CA VAL A 316 29.58 -13.17 -5.86
C VAL A 316 30.69 -13.65 -6.78
N SER A 317 30.99 -14.93 -6.75
CA SER A 317 31.96 -15.57 -7.63
C SER A 317 31.27 -16.58 -8.52
N HIS A 318 31.47 -16.45 -9.83
CA HIS A 318 31.01 -17.38 -10.86
C HIS A 318 32.22 -18.18 -11.37
N GLY A 319 32.30 -19.45 -10.99
CA GLY A 319 33.21 -20.40 -11.60
C GLY A 319 32.53 -21.20 -12.71
N GLU A 320 33.25 -22.00 -13.47
CA GLU A 320 32.73 -22.87 -14.53
C GLU A 320 31.74 -23.92 -14.02
N ARG A 321 31.88 -24.38 -12.78
CA ARG A 321 31.06 -25.45 -12.16
C ARG A 321 30.46 -25.09 -10.82
N GLU A 322 30.81 -23.94 -10.28
CA GLU A 322 30.42 -23.51 -8.94
C GLU A 322 30.02 -22.05 -8.95
N TYR A 323 28.89 -21.76 -8.31
CA TYR A 323 28.45 -20.43 -7.95
C TYR A 323 28.61 -20.26 -6.45
N ARG A 324 29.28 -19.19 -6.02
CA ARG A 324 29.56 -18.93 -4.60
C ARG A 324 29.19 -17.49 -4.24
N VAL A 325 28.41 -17.35 -3.17
CA VAL A 325 28.11 -16.06 -2.55
C VAL A 325 28.81 -16.02 -1.19
N THR A 326 29.56 -14.96 -0.94
CA THR A 326 30.32 -14.75 0.31
C THR A 326 29.83 -13.48 0.98
N LEU A 327 29.43 -13.59 2.24
CA LEU A 327 29.12 -12.48 3.14
C LEU A 327 30.32 -12.24 4.03
N GLU A 328 30.76 -10.99 4.15
CA GLU A 328 31.82 -10.59 5.05
C GLU A 328 31.37 -9.40 5.89
N PHE A 329 31.37 -9.52 7.21
CA PHE A 329 30.91 -8.50 8.13
C PHE A 329 31.71 -8.51 9.45
N PRO A 330 31.80 -7.40 10.20
CA PRO A 330 32.51 -7.34 11.46
C PRO A 330 31.86 -8.24 12.51
N LEU A 331 32.68 -8.85 13.35
CA LEU A 331 32.20 -9.57 14.52
C LEU A 331 31.73 -8.56 15.57
N VAL A 332 30.39 -8.52 15.79
CA VAL A 332 29.74 -7.65 16.79
C VAL A 332 28.86 -8.54 17.65
N GLU A 333 29.13 -8.64 18.94
CA GLU A 333 28.32 -9.41 19.89
C GLU A 333 27.24 -8.57 20.54
N GLU A 334 27.45 -7.24 20.68
CA GLU A 334 26.47 -6.25 21.11
C GLU A 334 26.45 -5.10 20.11
N LEU A 335 25.28 -4.76 19.60
CA LEU A 335 25.04 -3.54 18.82
C LEU A 335 24.62 -2.46 19.78
N VAL A 336 25.44 -1.40 19.90
CA VAL A 336 25.17 -0.20 20.70
C VAL A 336 24.06 0.63 20.07
#